data_1a9f0fefc4337c5946af2f65643edae9
#
_entry.id   1a9f0fefc4337c5946af2f65643edae9
#
_cell.length_a   1.000
_cell.length_b   1.000
_cell.length_c   1.000
_cell.angle_alpha   90.00
_cell.angle_beta   90.00
_cell.angle_gamma   90.00
#
_symmetry.space_group_name_H-M   'P 1'
#
loop_
_entity.id
_entity.type
_entity.pdbx_description
1 polymer ?
#
loop_
_entity_poly.entity_id
_entity_poly.type
_entity_poly.pdbx_seq_one_letter_code
_entity_poly.pdbx_strand_id
1 'polypeptide(L)'
;MKQKIFNYILLSWMVVLTGYTIIESRKAPPDVEFELKLNDREIMKDLEANVTNMLAVCEYYDVKHPRIVTAQAILESDNFESELFKEYNNPFGLYNSKKKDYFKFKHWTDAVAAYISMVEHRYAGGDYYRFLEELPYAQDSRYIDKVRIIESNLPP
;
A
#
# COMPACT_ATOMS: atom_id res chain seq x y z
N MET A 1 -15.10 16.89 54.53
CA MET A 1 -15.38 17.14 53.12
C MET A 1 -14.11 17.15 52.26
N LYS A 2 -13.06 17.89 52.66
CA LYS A 2 -11.79 17.99 51.90
C LYS A 2 -11.06 16.64 51.69
N GLN A 3 -11.07 15.73 52.70
CA GLN A 3 -10.42 14.41 52.61
C GLN A 3 -11.06 13.47 51.55
N LYS A 4 -12.39 13.52 51.41
CA LYS A 4 -13.10 12.72 50.43
C LYS A 4 -12.81 13.18 48.99
N ILE A 5 -12.73 14.48 48.78
CA ILE A 5 -12.42 15.07 47.47
C ILE A 5 -10.99 14.69 47.05
N PHE A 6 -10.03 14.74 47.97
CA PHE A 6 -8.65 14.37 47.75
C PHE A 6 -8.52 12.88 47.34
N ASN A 7 -9.25 11.98 48.01
CA ASN A 7 -9.25 10.58 47.68
C ASN A 7 -9.88 10.27 46.28
N TYR A 8 -10.90 11.03 45.87
CA TYR A 8 -11.48 10.89 44.51
C TYR A 8 -10.52 11.36 43.41
N ILE A 9 -9.77 12.44 43.68
CA ILE A 9 -8.76 12.94 42.74
C ILE A 9 -7.63 11.92 42.60
N LEU A 10 -7.12 11.34 43.69
CA LEU A 10 -6.09 10.31 43.69
C LEU A 10 -6.52 9.03 42.94
N LEU A 11 -7.76 8.57 43.16
CA LEU A 11 -8.34 7.42 42.43
C LEU A 11 -8.50 7.71 40.94
N SER A 12 -8.92 8.92 40.57
CA SER A 12 -9.03 9.32 39.16
C SER A 12 -7.67 9.31 38.46
N TRP A 13 -6.62 9.82 39.12
CA TRP A 13 -5.25 9.81 38.57
C TRP A 13 -4.69 8.40 38.46
N MET A 14 -4.98 7.48 39.38
CA MET A 14 -4.58 6.08 39.29
C MET A 14 -5.25 5.39 38.13
N VAL A 15 -6.52 5.61 37.85
CA VAL A 15 -7.24 5.02 36.72
C VAL A 15 -6.69 5.55 35.38
N VAL A 16 -6.35 6.84 35.32
CA VAL A 16 -5.74 7.44 34.13
C VAL A 16 -4.34 6.85 33.85
N LEU A 17 -3.51 6.75 34.93
CA LEU A 17 -2.16 6.17 34.80
C LEU A 17 -2.18 4.69 34.44
N THR A 18 -3.08 3.89 35.05
CA THR A 18 -3.20 2.48 34.69
C THR A 18 -3.78 2.29 33.30
N GLY A 19 -4.73 3.14 32.87
CA GLY A 19 -5.23 3.16 31.49
C GLY A 19 -4.15 3.51 30.49
N TYR A 20 -3.31 4.48 30.77
CA TYR A 20 -2.20 4.88 29.92
C TYR A 20 -1.14 3.78 29.79
N THR A 21 -0.75 3.14 30.90
CA THR A 21 0.21 2.02 30.88
C THR A 21 -0.33 0.79 30.16
N ILE A 22 -1.64 0.51 30.22
CA ILE A 22 -2.27 -0.59 29.49
C ILE A 22 -2.31 -0.31 27.99
N ILE A 23 -2.51 0.95 27.56
CA ILE A 23 -2.51 1.35 26.16
C ILE A 23 -1.08 1.30 25.61
N GLU A 24 -0.10 1.74 26.37
CA GLU A 24 1.32 1.73 25.94
C GLU A 24 1.90 0.31 25.92
N SER A 25 1.47 -0.58 26.82
CA SER A 25 1.91 -1.98 26.83
C SER A 25 1.30 -2.83 25.70
N ARG A 26 0.32 -2.29 24.95
CA ARG A 26 -0.24 -2.92 23.77
C ARG A 26 0.48 -2.55 22.47
N LYS A 27 1.36 -1.56 22.50
CA LYS A 27 2.26 -1.25 21.39
C LYS A 27 3.48 -2.15 21.49
N ALA A 28 3.74 -2.92 20.46
CA ALA A 28 4.99 -3.67 20.39
C ALA A 28 6.17 -2.71 20.58
N PRO A 29 7.24 -3.12 21.27
CA PRO A 29 8.46 -2.33 21.34
C PRO A 29 8.93 -1.95 19.93
N PRO A 30 9.48 -0.75 19.72
CA PRO A 30 9.89 -0.27 18.39
C PRO A 30 10.91 -1.18 17.70
N ASP A 31 11.72 -1.91 18.44
CA ASP A 31 12.64 -2.92 17.95
C ASP A 31 11.93 -4.17 17.40
N VAL A 32 10.90 -4.65 18.08
CA VAL A 32 10.08 -5.77 17.62
C VAL A 32 9.27 -5.41 16.37
N GLU A 33 8.71 -4.22 16.31
CA GLU A 33 8.01 -3.73 15.12
C GLU A 33 8.94 -3.57 13.92
N PHE A 34 10.18 -3.13 14.16
CA PHE A 34 11.21 -3.02 13.14
C PHE A 34 11.66 -4.39 12.61
N GLU A 35 11.89 -5.36 13.50
CA GLU A 35 12.23 -6.74 13.12
C GLU A 35 11.11 -7.44 12.36
N LEU A 36 9.84 -7.24 12.77
CA LEU A 36 8.68 -7.76 12.04
C LEU A 36 8.62 -7.19 10.62
N LYS A 37 8.78 -5.88 10.45
CA LYS A 37 8.79 -5.24 9.12
C LYS A 37 9.96 -5.69 8.24
N LEU A 38 11.12 -6.01 8.81
CA LEU A 38 12.25 -6.57 8.08
C LEU A 38 11.97 -8.00 7.63
N ASN A 39 11.42 -8.82 8.52
CA ASN A 39 11.06 -10.22 8.20
C ASN A 39 9.98 -10.28 7.12
N ASP A 40 8.98 -9.41 7.19
CA ASP A 40 7.94 -9.31 6.16
C ASP A 40 8.50 -8.91 4.79
N ARG A 41 9.48 -7.99 4.75
CA ARG A 41 10.17 -7.63 3.51
C ARG A 41 10.97 -8.78 2.91
N GLU A 42 11.61 -9.60 3.73
CA GLU A 42 12.31 -10.80 3.24
C GLU A 42 11.33 -11.82 2.66
N ILE A 43 10.21 -12.09 3.37
CA ILE A 43 9.15 -12.97 2.88
C ILE A 43 8.58 -12.48 1.55
N MET A 44 8.41 -11.17 1.40
CA MET A 44 7.87 -10.58 0.16
C MET A 44 8.79 -10.74 -1.05
N LYS A 45 10.11 -10.89 -0.86
CA LYS A 45 11.06 -11.07 -1.97
C LYS A 45 10.91 -12.41 -2.69
N ASP A 46 10.33 -13.40 -2.02
CA ASP A 46 10.12 -14.73 -2.58
C ASP A 46 8.70 -14.93 -3.15
N LEU A 47 7.85 -13.88 -3.09
CA LEU A 47 6.49 -13.96 -3.62
C LEU A 47 6.47 -13.93 -5.14
N GLU A 48 5.84 -14.92 -5.76
CA GLU A 48 5.51 -14.87 -7.17
C GLU A 48 4.49 -13.77 -7.47
N ALA A 49 4.66 -13.11 -8.61
CA ALA A 49 3.68 -12.14 -9.07
C ALA A 49 2.43 -12.86 -9.60
N ASN A 50 1.34 -12.68 -8.89
CA ASN A 50 0.02 -13.12 -9.29
C ASN A 50 -1.04 -12.20 -8.66
N VAL A 51 -2.28 -12.35 -9.05
CA VAL A 51 -3.39 -11.49 -8.59
C VAL A 51 -3.52 -11.49 -7.08
N THR A 52 -3.51 -12.66 -6.45
CA THR A 52 -3.68 -12.80 -4.99
C THR A 52 -2.54 -12.13 -4.24
N ASN A 53 -1.30 -12.38 -4.66
CA ASN A 53 -0.13 -11.77 -4.02
C ASN A 53 -0.06 -10.27 -4.27
N MET A 54 -0.47 -9.79 -5.45
CA MET A 54 -0.53 -8.34 -5.73
C MET A 54 -1.55 -7.64 -4.83
N LEU A 55 -2.75 -8.21 -4.65
CA LEU A 55 -3.74 -7.69 -3.70
C LEU A 55 -3.18 -7.64 -2.28
N ALA A 56 -2.62 -8.74 -1.80
CA ALA A 56 -2.05 -8.83 -0.45
C ALA A 56 -0.92 -7.80 -0.23
N VAL A 57 -0.05 -7.59 -1.22
CA VAL A 57 1.04 -6.61 -1.13
C VAL A 57 0.51 -5.18 -1.19
N CYS A 58 -0.53 -4.90 -2.00
CA CYS A 58 -1.20 -3.61 -1.99
C CYS A 58 -1.84 -3.30 -0.63
N GLU A 59 -2.49 -4.29 0.00
CA GLU A 59 -3.05 -4.15 1.34
C GLU A 59 -1.96 -3.94 2.40
N TYR A 60 -0.89 -4.71 2.35
CA TYR A 60 0.24 -4.56 3.27
C TYR A 60 0.87 -3.17 3.23
N TYR A 61 1.00 -2.56 2.05
CA TYR A 61 1.53 -1.21 1.88
C TYR A 61 0.48 -0.10 2.08
N ASP A 62 -0.73 -0.44 2.52
CA ASP A 62 -1.84 0.50 2.74
C ASP A 62 -2.19 1.34 1.49
N VAL A 63 -2.17 0.69 0.32
CA VAL A 63 -2.64 1.27 -0.94
C VAL A 63 -4.12 1.66 -0.79
N LYS A 64 -4.49 2.87 -1.19
CA LYS A 64 -5.84 3.41 -0.94
C LYS A 64 -6.95 2.64 -1.66
N HIS A 65 -6.66 2.11 -2.84
CA HIS A 65 -7.59 1.34 -3.66
C HIS A 65 -6.92 0.06 -4.19
N PRO A 66 -6.67 -0.96 -3.33
CA PRO A 66 -5.88 -2.14 -3.66
C PRO A 66 -6.38 -2.87 -4.92
N ARG A 67 -7.69 -3.02 -5.06
CA ARG A 67 -8.29 -3.71 -6.21
C ARG A 67 -8.08 -2.95 -7.51
N ILE A 68 -8.27 -1.62 -7.52
CA ILE A 68 -8.05 -0.80 -8.72
C ILE A 68 -6.56 -0.81 -9.11
N VAL A 69 -5.67 -0.68 -8.13
CA VAL A 69 -4.21 -0.69 -8.37
C VAL A 69 -3.74 -2.07 -8.85
N THR A 70 -4.30 -3.15 -8.31
CA THR A 70 -4.06 -4.50 -8.83
C THR A 70 -4.54 -4.65 -10.28
N ALA A 71 -5.71 -4.13 -10.61
CA ALA A 71 -6.21 -4.14 -11.98
C ALA A 71 -5.33 -3.36 -12.95
N GLN A 72 -4.76 -2.23 -12.51
CA GLN A 72 -3.75 -1.50 -13.29
C GLN A 72 -2.49 -2.34 -13.51
N ALA A 73 -1.96 -2.97 -12.46
CA ALA A 73 -0.78 -3.83 -12.58
C ALA A 73 -0.99 -4.96 -13.59
N ILE A 74 -2.16 -5.60 -13.55
CA ILE A 74 -2.54 -6.65 -14.52
C ILE A 74 -2.57 -6.09 -15.95
N LEU A 75 -3.20 -4.94 -16.15
CA LEU A 75 -3.32 -4.30 -17.45
C LEU A 75 -1.95 -3.91 -18.05
N GLU A 76 -1.13 -3.23 -17.23
CA GLU A 76 0.16 -2.68 -17.65
C GLU A 76 1.23 -3.75 -17.86
N SER A 77 1.12 -4.88 -17.17
CA SER A 77 2.08 -5.98 -17.24
C SER A 77 1.63 -7.13 -18.13
N ASP A 78 0.51 -7.01 -18.82
CA ASP A 78 -0.11 -8.12 -19.56
C ASP A 78 -0.25 -9.36 -18.67
N ASN A 79 -0.94 -9.20 -17.54
CA ASN A 79 -1.12 -10.24 -16.52
C ASN A 79 0.21 -10.82 -15.99
N PHE A 80 1.20 -9.96 -15.75
CA PHE A 80 2.56 -10.30 -15.29
C PHE A 80 3.39 -11.10 -16.31
N GLU A 81 3.01 -11.05 -17.58
CA GLU A 81 3.67 -11.80 -18.65
C GLU A 81 4.49 -10.92 -19.61
N SER A 82 4.35 -9.58 -19.56
CA SER A 82 5.08 -8.68 -20.45
C SER A 82 6.59 -8.78 -20.27
N GLU A 83 7.34 -8.56 -21.35
CA GLU A 83 8.81 -8.55 -21.31
C GLU A 83 9.34 -7.46 -20.36
N LEU A 84 8.69 -6.29 -20.35
CA LEU A 84 9.03 -5.21 -19.43
C LEU A 84 8.93 -5.67 -17.96
N PHE A 85 7.85 -6.37 -17.63
CA PHE A 85 7.69 -6.89 -16.28
C PHE A 85 8.75 -7.95 -15.95
N LYS A 86 8.98 -8.91 -16.84
CA LYS A 86 9.93 -10.00 -16.64
C LYS A 86 11.37 -9.51 -16.49
N GLU A 87 11.75 -8.47 -17.23
CA GLU A 87 13.11 -7.94 -17.19
C GLU A 87 13.32 -6.93 -16.04
N TYR A 88 12.29 -6.11 -15.71
CA TYR A 88 12.44 -4.95 -14.82
C TYR A 88 11.66 -5.06 -13.52
N ASN A 89 10.89 -6.13 -13.29
CA ASN A 89 10.00 -6.29 -12.14
C ASN A 89 9.07 -5.07 -11.96
N ASN A 90 8.59 -4.50 -13.07
CA ASN A 90 7.85 -3.24 -13.11
C ASN A 90 6.42 -3.46 -13.64
N PRO A 91 5.48 -3.91 -12.78
CA PRO A 91 4.13 -4.25 -13.21
C PRO A 91 3.26 -3.03 -13.56
N PHE A 92 3.72 -1.82 -13.26
CA PHE A 92 2.98 -0.60 -13.50
C PHE A 92 3.52 0.22 -14.68
N GLY A 93 4.55 -0.25 -15.37
CA GLY A 93 5.18 0.54 -16.42
C GLY A 93 5.75 1.89 -15.95
N LEU A 94 6.20 1.97 -14.70
CA LEU A 94 6.75 3.22 -14.15
C LEU A 94 7.95 3.69 -14.94
N TYR A 95 7.90 4.93 -15.44
CA TYR A 95 8.89 5.49 -16.34
C TYR A 95 9.62 6.68 -15.72
N ASN A 96 10.94 6.71 -15.84
CA ASN A 96 11.80 7.79 -15.40
C ASN A 96 12.07 8.76 -16.54
N SER A 97 11.30 9.85 -16.61
CA SER A 97 11.42 10.85 -17.66
C SER A 97 12.80 11.54 -17.71
N LYS A 98 13.51 11.64 -16.56
CA LYS A 98 14.87 12.23 -16.50
C LYS A 98 15.91 11.32 -17.13
N LYS A 99 15.81 10.01 -16.89
CA LYS A 99 16.71 8.99 -17.46
C LYS A 99 16.25 8.50 -18.81
N LYS A 100 15.02 8.81 -19.22
CA LYS A 100 14.36 8.31 -20.43
C LYS A 100 14.34 6.78 -20.49
N ASP A 101 14.09 6.13 -19.36
CA ASP A 101 14.07 4.68 -19.22
C ASP A 101 13.04 4.25 -18.19
N TYR A 102 12.61 2.99 -18.21
CA TYR A 102 11.75 2.42 -17.20
C TYR A 102 12.51 2.18 -15.90
N PHE A 103 11.78 2.25 -14.76
CA PHE A 103 12.35 1.85 -13.49
C PHE A 103 12.57 0.33 -13.46
N LYS A 104 13.73 -0.07 -12.94
CA LYS A 104 14.11 -1.46 -12.69
C LYS A 104 14.10 -1.71 -11.19
N PHE A 105 13.35 -2.72 -10.76
CA PHE A 105 13.24 -3.10 -9.36
C PHE A 105 13.95 -4.42 -9.10
N LYS A 106 14.43 -4.62 -7.86
CA LYS A 106 15.00 -5.91 -7.45
C LYS A 106 13.92 -6.98 -7.38
N HIS A 107 12.75 -6.58 -6.90
CA HIS A 107 11.56 -7.41 -6.83
C HIS A 107 10.32 -6.58 -7.20
N TRP A 108 9.28 -7.22 -7.73
CA TRP A 108 8.07 -6.53 -8.16
C TRP A 108 7.32 -5.84 -7.00
N THR A 109 7.47 -6.32 -5.76
CA THR A 109 6.88 -5.68 -4.57
C THR A 109 7.45 -4.30 -4.29
N ASP A 110 8.72 -4.05 -4.67
CA ASP A 110 9.33 -2.72 -4.58
C ASP A 110 8.63 -1.71 -5.51
N ALA A 111 8.09 -2.20 -6.64
CA ALA A 111 7.33 -1.36 -7.56
C ALA A 111 6.01 -0.87 -6.95
N VAL A 112 5.39 -1.62 -6.03
CA VAL A 112 4.18 -1.17 -5.31
C VAL A 112 4.51 0.03 -4.42
N ALA A 113 5.61 -0.03 -3.66
CA ALA A 113 6.07 1.09 -2.86
C ALA A 113 6.44 2.31 -3.72
N ALA A 114 7.04 2.08 -4.90
CA ALA A 114 7.34 3.13 -5.87
C ALA A 114 6.04 3.74 -6.44
N TYR A 115 5.03 2.93 -6.76
CA TYR A 115 3.72 3.41 -7.23
C TYR A 115 3.08 4.35 -6.21
N ILE A 116 3.07 4.01 -4.93
CA ILE A 116 2.54 4.87 -3.87
C ILE A 116 3.26 6.22 -3.88
N SER A 117 4.59 6.22 -3.92
CA SER A 117 5.39 7.46 -3.85
C SER A 117 5.35 8.30 -5.13
N MET A 118 5.14 7.71 -6.29
CA MET A 118 5.20 8.40 -7.58
C MET A 118 3.82 8.75 -8.14
N VAL A 119 2.80 7.95 -7.82
CA VAL A 119 1.45 8.05 -8.37
C VAL A 119 0.44 8.38 -7.29
N GLU A 120 0.23 7.48 -6.35
CA GLU A 120 -0.87 7.57 -5.38
C GLU A 120 -0.74 8.76 -4.42
N HIS A 121 0.49 9.23 -4.10
CA HIS A 121 0.68 10.41 -3.25
C HIS A 121 -0.04 11.67 -3.75
N ARG A 122 -0.42 11.72 -5.03
CA ARG A 122 -1.17 12.82 -5.64
C ARG A 122 -2.68 12.70 -5.45
N TYR A 123 -3.15 11.52 -5.01
CA TYR A 123 -4.57 11.28 -4.78
C TYR A 123 -5.02 11.94 -3.48
N ALA A 124 -5.88 12.95 -3.61
CA ALA A 124 -6.40 13.73 -2.47
C ALA A 124 -7.76 13.22 -1.94
N GLY A 125 -8.25 12.09 -2.45
CA GLY A 125 -9.56 11.52 -2.13
C GLY A 125 -10.58 11.71 -3.26
N GLY A 126 -11.76 11.09 -3.09
CA GLY A 126 -12.85 11.13 -4.08
C GLY A 126 -12.87 9.89 -4.99
N ASP A 127 -13.30 10.06 -6.24
CA ASP A 127 -13.35 8.98 -7.23
C ASP A 127 -11.93 8.67 -7.76
N TYR A 128 -11.42 7.48 -7.46
CA TYR A 128 -10.08 7.07 -7.88
C TYR A 128 -9.97 6.87 -9.39
N TYR A 129 -11.02 6.46 -10.06
CA TYR A 129 -11.01 6.36 -11.53
C TYR A 129 -10.87 7.71 -12.20
N ARG A 130 -11.55 8.74 -11.67
CA ARG A 130 -11.39 10.11 -12.14
C ARG A 130 -9.96 10.61 -11.92
N PHE A 131 -9.37 10.31 -10.76
CA PHE A 131 -7.96 10.61 -10.52
C PHE A 131 -7.06 9.95 -11.55
N LEU A 132 -7.32 8.68 -11.92
CA LEU A 132 -6.54 7.98 -12.95
C LEU A 132 -6.69 8.60 -14.34
N GLU A 133 -7.89 9.09 -14.70
CA GLU A 133 -8.12 9.80 -15.98
C GLU A 133 -7.25 11.07 -16.14
N GLU A 134 -6.94 11.72 -15.03
CA GLU A 134 -6.11 12.93 -15.00
C GLU A 134 -4.59 12.61 -15.10
N LEU A 135 -4.22 11.33 -15.00
CA LEU A 135 -2.83 10.91 -15.10
C LEU A 135 -2.40 10.68 -16.56
N PRO A 136 -1.09 10.83 -16.86
CA PRO A 136 -0.54 10.58 -18.20
C PRO A 136 -0.73 9.16 -18.74
N TYR A 137 -1.11 8.20 -17.87
CA TYR A 137 -1.42 6.82 -18.26
C TYR A 137 -2.64 6.72 -19.16
N ALA A 138 -3.58 7.63 -19.05
CA ALA A 138 -4.86 7.58 -19.74
C ALA A 138 -4.80 8.13 -21.18
N GLN A 139 -3.72 7.95 -21.92
CA GLN A 139 -3.68 8.32 -23.34
C GLN A 139 -4.62 7.44 -24.21
N ASP A 140 -4.91 6.20 -23.75
CA ASP A 140 -5.98 5.37 -24.34
C ASP A 140 -7.32 5.79 -23.71
N SER A 141 -8.24 6.30 -24.54
CA SER A 141 -9.59 6.68 -24.10
C SER A 141 -10.39 5.55 -23.44
N ARG A 142 -9.98 4.29 -23.63
CA ARG A 142 -10.59 3.09 -23.03
C ARG A 142 -9.83 2.56 -21.82
N TYR A 143 -8.82 3.28 -21.33
CA TYR A 143 -7.98 2.82 -20.23
C TYR A 143 -8.80 2.50 -18.99
N ILE A 144 -9.64 3.44 -18.57
CA ILE A 144 -10.48 3.27 -17.37
C ILE A 144 -11.48 2.12 -17.53
N ASP A 145 -12.09 1.98 -18.70
CA ASP A 145 -13.02 0.86 -18.95
C ASP A 145 -12.29 -0.49 -18.82
N LYS A 146 -11.09 -0.61 -19.34
CA LYS A 146 -10.27 -1.81 -19.17
C LYS A 146 -9.94 -2.10 -17.72
N VAL A 147 -9.53 -1.08 -16.95
CA VAL A 147 -9.23 -1.24 -15.52
C VAL A 147 -10.49 -1.68 -14.76
N ARG A 148 -11.65 -1.08 -15.02
CA ARG A 148 -12.93 -1.47 -14.40
C ARG A 148 -13.31 -2.92 -14.70
N ILE A 149 -13.16 -3.36 -15.95
CA ILE A 149 -13.45 -4.73 -16.35
C ILE A 149 -12.54 -5.70 -15.61
N ILE A 150 -11.26 -5.43 -15.53
CA ILE A 150 -10.30 -6.28 -14.80
C ILE A 150 -10.65 -6.28 -13.31
N GLU A 151 -10.85 -5.11 -12.70
CA GLU A 151 -11.17 -4.99 -11.27
C GLU A 151 -12.44 -5.77 -10.89
N SER A 152 -13.48 -5.72 -11.72
CA SER A 152 -14.74 -6.44 -11.47
C SER A 152 -14.58 -7.97 -11.52
N ASN A 153 -13.55 -8.46 -12.18
CA ASN A 153 -13.24 -9.90 -12.30
C ASN A 153 -12.18 -10.38 -11.29
N LEU A 154 -11.67 -9.49 -10.44
CA LEU A 154 -10.75 -9.91 -9.37
C LEU A 154 -11.47 -10.78 -8.33
N PRO A 155 -10.77 -11.74 -7.72
CA PRO A 155 -11.32 -12.53 -6.62
C PRO A 155 -11.77 -11.62 -5.46
N PRO A 156 -12.74 -12.09 -4.64
CA PRO A 156 -13.22 -11.36 -3.47
C PRO A 156 -12.15 -11.17 -2.42
#